data_3fce0cf291cdc3617912d99c640cdc36
#
_entry.id   3fce0cf291cdc3617912d99c640cdc36
#
_cell.length_a   1.000
_cell.length_b   1.000
_cell.length_c   1.000
_cell.angle_alpha   90.00
_cell.angle_beta   90.00
_cell.angle_gamma   90.00
#
_symmetry.space_group_name_H-M   'P 1'
#
loop_
_entity.id
_entity.type
_entity.pdbx_description
1 polymer ?
#
loop_
_entity_poly.entity_id
_entity_poly.type
_entity_poly.pdbx_seq_one_letter_code
_entity_poly.pdbx_strand_id
1 'polypeptide(L)'
;ATDTATAVFNAPFSNTRSVVELALAEIIALARHLTDKNAAVHQGVWNKSAEGSHEVRGRTLGIVGYGNIGKQLSVVAEAFGMDVYYYDVEDRLAMGNATRCDSLEQLLSCVETVTLHVDGRESNTAMFGREQFRQMRPRSIFPNPSRARVVDIEALHEALVSGHLAGAGLDVYPSEPKAAGEPFVSPLQGLPNVILTPHVGGSTAEAQENIGGFVSGKLVDYCRYGTTSLSVNFPEVQLDPEIRGTRLLHIHSNVPGVLARVNSVLGEHGINVDRQQLVTKAQMGYLVTDCGNGVTEDVVTAIRALPETIRVATVS
;
A
#
# COMPACT_ATOMS: atom_id res chain seq x y z
N ALA A 1 4.43 11.19 -15.71
CA ALA A 1 5.59 10.28 -15.60
C ALA A 1 5.60 9.26 -16.74
N THR A 2 4.50 8.53 -16.96
CA THR A 2 4.42 7.50 -18.03
C THR A 2 4.67 8.09 -19.41
N ASP A 3 4.03 9.19 -19.75
CA ASP A 3 4.15 9.87 -21.07
C ASP A 3 5.55 10.45 -21.31
N THR A 4 6.31 10.70 -20.27
CA THR A 4 7.70 11.21 -20.33
C THR A 4 8.73 10.10 -20.17
N ALA A 5 8.32 8.82 -20.22
CA ALA A 5 9.18 7.66 -19.99
C ALA A 5 10.01 7.77 -18.69
N THR A 6 9.39 8.25 -17.61
CA THR A 6 9.99 8.36 -16.29
C THR A 6 9.48 7.22 -15.41
N ALA A 7 10.37 6.30 -15.00
CA ALA A 7 10.03 5.22 -14.09
C ALA A 7 9.73 5.75 -12.69
N VAL A 8 8.68 5.24 -12.07
CA VAL A 8 8.25 5.60 -10.71
C VAL A 8 8.33 4.35 -9.83
N PHE A 9 8.95 4.48 -8.69
CA PHE A 9 9.08 3.42 -7.68
C PHE A 9 8.45 3.86 -6.37
N ASN A 10 7.80 2.93 -5.70
CA ASN A 10 7.33 3.08 -4.33
C ASN A 10 7.99 2.02 -3.43
N ALA A 11 7.81 2.16 -2.12
CA ALA A 11 8.30 1.22 -1.12
C ALA A 11 7.12 0.46 -0.48
N PRO A 12 6.56 -0.58 -1.14
CA PRO A 12 5.29 -1.19 -0.74
C PRO A 12 5.35 -2.00 0.55
N PHE A 13 6.55 -2.28 1.10
CA PHE A 13 6.74 -3.16 2.25
C PHE A 13 7.43 -2.48 3.43
N SER A 14 8.04 -1.32 3.22
CA SER A 14 9.01 -0.74 4.14
C SER A 14 8.40 -0.18 5.42
N ASN A 15 7.11 0.12 5.44
CA ASN A 15 6.37 0.61 6.61
C ASN A 15 5.35 -0.38 7.16
N THR A 16 5.33 -1.61 6.66
CA THR A 16 4.32 -2.62 7.06
C THR A 16 4.28 -2.82 8.57
N ARG A 17 5.44 -2.98 9.21
CA ARG A 17 5.53 -3.22 10.65
C ARG A 17 5.02 -2.03 11.47
N SER A 18 5.35 -0.82 11.07
CA SER A 18 4.90 0.40 11.77
C SER A 18 3.37 0.52 11.78
N VAL A 19 2.72 0.27 10.64
CA VAL A 19 1.25 0.29 10.55
C VAL A 19 0.61 -0.82 11.38
N VAL A 20 1.19 -2.02 11.41
CA VAL A 20 0.73 -3.14 12.24
C VAL A 20 0.77 -2.79 13.72
N GLU A 21 1.85 -2.16 14.18
CA GLU A 21 2.01 -1.77 15.57
C GLU A 21 1.01 -0.68 15.97
N LEU A 22 0.80 0.34 15.12
CA LEU A 22 -0.22 1.36 15.35
C LEU A 22 -1.61 0.74 15.43
N ALA A 23 -1.99 -0.10 14.46
CA ALA A 23 -3.30 -0.75 14.43
C ALA A 23 -3.56 -1.58 15.69
N LEU A 24 -2.57 -2.37 16.13
CA LEU A 24 -2.69 -3.17 17.35
C LEU A 24 -2.77 -2.30 18.60
N ALA A 25 -1.98 -1.22 18.67
CA ALA A 25 -2.03 -0.26 19.78
C ALA A 25 -3.42 0.39 19.87
N GLU A 26 -3.99 0.82 18.74
CA GLU A 26 -5.36 1.36 18.68
C GLU A 26 -6.41 0.33 19.12
N ILE A 27 -6.33 -0.92 18.64
CA ILE A 27 -7.25 -2.01 19.04
C ILE A 27 -7.23 -2.18 20.56
N ILE A 28 -6.05 -2.26 21.17
CA ILE A 28 -5.92 -2.44 22.62
C ILE A 28 -6.39 -1.19 23.36
N ALA A 29 -6.03 0.00 22.91
CA ALA A 29 -6.40 1.26 23.54
C ALA A 29 -7.93 1.48 23.52
N LEU A 30 -8.58 1.19 22.39
CA LEU A 30 -10.03 1.27 22.23
C LEU A 30 -10.75 0.23 23.10
N ALA A 31 -10.29 -1.03 23.13
CA ALA A 31 -10.85 -2.08 23.97
C ALA A 31 -10.77 -1.73 25.48
N ARG A 32 -9.83 -0.88 25.88
CA ARG A 32 -9.58 -0.47 27.27
C ARG A 32 -10.08 0.92 27.61
N HIS A 33 -10.62 1.70 26.65
CA HIS A 33 -10.89 3.13 26.78
C HIS A 33 -9.69 3.92 27.33
N LEU A 34 -8.49 3.58 26.85
CA LEU A 34 -7.25 4.04 27.46
C LEU A 34 -7.07 5.55 27.35
N THR A 35 -7.38 6.11 26.18
CA THR A 35 -7.23 7.55 25.90
C THR A 35 -8.18 8.39 26.77
N ASP A 36 -9.44 7.98 26.90
CA ASP A 36 -10.43 8.69 27.71
C ASP A 36 -10.07 8.62 29.20
N LYS A 37 -9.65 7.45 29.68
CA LYS A 37 -9.22 7.28 31.08
C LYS A 37 -7.96 8.08 31.38
N ASN A 38 -7.01 8.12 30.42
CA ASN A 38 -5.81 8.95 30.54
C ASN A 38 -6.19 10.45 30.64
N ALA A 39 -7.02 10.91 29.70
CA ALA A 39 -7.47 12.32 29.72
C ALA A 39 -8.20 12.69 30.99
N ALA A 40 -9.07 11.83 31.52
CA ALA A 40 -9.79 12.03 32.77
C ALA A 40 -8.85 12.18 33.97
N VAL A 41 -7.83 11.33 34.11
CA VAL A 41 -6.87 11.41 35.21
C VAL A 41 -6.03 12.68 35.11
N HIS A 42 -5.63 13.13 33.90
CA HIS A 42 -4.96 14.42 33.71
C HIS A 42 -5.83 15.63 34.16
N GLN A 43 -7.16 15.47 34.16
CA GLN A 43 -8.12 16.45 34.65
C GLN A 43 -8.48 16.25 36.13
N GLY A 44 -7.80 15.34 36.83
CA GLY A 44 -8.05 15.05 38.25
C GLY A 44 -9.25 14.13 38.50
N VAL A 45 -9.84 13.53 37.48
CA VAL A 45 -10.99 12.62 37.60
C VAL A 45 -10.48 11.17 37.74
N TRP A 46 -10.74 10.57 38.91
CA TRP A 46 -10.36 9.19 39.22
C TRP A 46 -11.55 8.24 39.06
N ASN A 47 -11.60 7.57 37.90
CA ASN A 47 -12.63 6.56 37.59
C ASN A 47 -12.01 5.17 37.36
N LYS A 48 -12.15 4.27 38.33
CA LYS A 48 -11.63 2.89 38.31
C LYS A 48 -12.63 1.87 37.73
N SER A 49 -13.70 2.31 37.06
CA SER A 49 -14.69 1.41 36.49
C SER A 49 -14.08 0.48 35.43
N ALA A 50 -14.49 -0.79 35.43
CA ALA A 50 -14.20 -1.76 34.39
C ALA A 50 -15.28 -1.77 33.29
N GLU A 51 -16.31 -0.94 33.41
CA GLU A 51 -17.40 -0.88 32.43
C GLU A 51 -16.88 -0.55 31.02
N GLY A 52 -17.31 -1.34 30.02
CA GLY A 52 -16.89 -1.23 28.63
C GLY A 52 -15.43 -1.60 28.36
N SER A 53 -14.62 -1.92 29.38
CA SER A 53 -13.21 -2.28 29.21
C SER A 53 -13.04 -3.80 29.10
N HIS A 54 -12.33 -4.23 28.04
CA HIS A 54 -12.15 -5.64 27.72
C HIS A 54 -10.68 -5.99 27.49
N GLU A 55 -10.31 -7.24 27.77
CA GLU A 55 -9.09 -7.83 27.24
C GLU A 55 -9.29 -8.12 25.74
N VAL A 56 -8.22 -8.12 24.95
CA VAL A 56 -8.27 -8.52 23.53
C VAL A 56 -8.19 -10.05 23.37
N ARG A 57 -7.64 -10.75 24.34
CA ARG A 57 -7.56 -12.22 24.33
C ARG A 57 -8.95 -12.85 24.26
N GLY A 58 -9.13 -13.81 23.34
CA GLY A 58 -10.41 -14.48 23.09
C GLY A 58 -11.43 -13.62 22.36
N ARG A 59 -11.06 -12.41 21.90
CA ARG A 59 -11.91 -11.58 21.05
C ARG A 59 -11.63 -11.78 19.57
N THR A 60 -12.64 -11.55 18.76
CA THR A 60 -12.55 -11.74 17.31
C THR A 60 -12.08 -10.45 16.60
N LEU A 61 -11.10 -10.60 15.71
CA LEU A 61 -10.57 -9.55 14.86
C LEU A 61 -10.89 -9.84 13.40
N GLY A 62 -11.60 -8.94 12.73
CA GLY A 62 -11.85 -8.96 11.28
C GLY A 62 -10.89 -8.04 10.54
N ILE A 63 -10.15 -8.58 9.59
CA ILE A 63 -9.20 -7.86 8.75
C ILE A 63 -9.78 -7.76 7.33
N VAL A 64 -10.07 -6.54 6.88
CA VAL A 64 -10.51 -6.26 5.51
C VAL A 64 -9.30 -5.82 4.69
N GLY A 65 -8.93 -6.64 3.70
CA GLY A 65 -7.67 -6.50 2.96
C GLY A 65 -6.53 -7.32 3.59
N TYR A 66 -6.31 -8.53 3.05
CA TYR A 66 -5.33 -9.48 3.59
C TYR A 66 -4.02 -9.45 2.79
N GLY A 67 -3.53 -8.21 2.53
CA GLY A 67 -2.24 -7.92 1.91
C GLY A 67 -1.07 -8.02 2.90
N ASN A 68 0.01 -7.25 2.68
CA ASN A 68 1.21 -7.31 3.52
C ASN A 68 0.94 -6.92 4.97
N ILE A 69 0.18 -5.85 5.19
CA ILE A 69 -0.17 -5.36 6.54
C ILE A 69 -1.14 -6.34 7.20
N GLY A 70 -2.24 -6.71 6.52
CA GLY A 70 -3.24 -7.60 7.09
C GLY A 70 -2.69 -8.96 7.51
N LYS A 71 -1.81 -9.56 6.69
CA LYS A 71 -1.12 -10.82 7.01
C LYS A 71 -0.22 -10.69 8.24
N GLN A 72 0.57 -9.63 8.32
CA GLN A 72 1.45 -9.44 9.46
C GLN A 72 0.66 -9.13 10.74
N LEU A 73 -0.42 -8.32 10.62
CA LEU A 73 -1.31 -8.05 11.76
C LEU A 73 -1.98 -9.32 12.27
N SER A 74 -2.42 -10.22 11.38
CA SER A 74 -3.06 -11.47 11.82
C SER A 74 -2.15 -12.30 12.71
N VAL A 75 -0.87 -12.46 12.34
CA VAL A 75 0.12 -13.20 13.13
C VAL A 75 0.38 -12.56 14.49
N VAL A 76 0.48 -11.22 14.51
CA VAL A 76 0.72 -10.50 15.77
C VAL A 76 -0.52 -10.53 16.66
N ALA A 77 -1.73 -10.37 16.10
CA ALA A 77 -2.99 -10.45 16.86
C ALA A 77 -3.23 -11.85 17.45
N GLU A 78 -2.89 -12.92 16.71
CA GLU A 78 -2.91 -14.29 17.22
C GLU A 78 -2.01 -14.44 18.45
N ALA A 79 -0.81 -13.84 18.44
CA ALA A 79 0.09 -13.86 19.58
C ALA A 79 -0.48 -13.16 20.83
N PHE A 80 -1.44 -12.23 20.66
CA PHE A 80 -2.23 -11.64 21.74
C PHE A 80 -3.47 -12.46 22.11
N GLY A 81 -3.65 -13.63 21.51
CA GLY A 81 -4.75 -14.55 21.79
C GLY A 81 -6.07 -14.14 21.16
N MET A 82 -6.04 -13.35 20.08
CA MET A 82 -7.24 -13.02 19.29
C MET A 82 -7.57 -14.13 18.28
N ASP A 83 -8.86 -14.33 18.02
CA ASP A 83 -9.33 -15.16 16.91
C ASP A 83 -9.46 -14.30 15.66
N VAL A 84 -8.67 -14.60 14.62
CA VAL A 84 -8.56 -13.73 13.45
C VAL A 84 -9.41 -14.25 12.29
N TYR A 85 -10.19 -13.35 11.72
CA TYR A 85 -10.96 -13.54 10.49
C TYR A 85 -10.52 -12.52 9.45
N TYR A 86 -10.57 -12.88 8.16
CA TYR A 86 -10.23 -11.92 7.11
C TYR A 86 -11.11 -12.06 5.88
N TYR A 87 -11.23 -10.95 5.15
CA TYR A 87 -11.84 -10.89 3.83
C TYR A 87 -10.91 -10.15 2.87
N ASP A 88 -10.71 -10.71 1.69
CA ASP A 88 -10.00 -10.08 0.56
C ASP A 88 -10.69 -10.48 -0.74
N VAL A 89 -10.72 -9.56 -1.72
CA VAL A 89 -11.26 -9.82 -3.06
C VAL A 89 -10.43 -10.83 -3.85
N GLU A 90 -9.14 -10.97 -3.50
CA GLU A 90 -8.26 -11.97 -4.06
C GLU A 90 -8.16 -13.21 -3.16
N ASP A 91 -7.85 -14.34 -3.78
CA ASP A 91 -7.59 -15.56 -3.02
C ASP A 91 -6.24 -15.46 -2.33
N ARG A 92 -6.26 -15.21 -1.02
CA ARG A 92 -5.08 -15.06 -0.18
C ARG A 92 -4.95 -16.24 0.77
N LEU A 93 -3.74 -16.81 0.86
CA LEU A 93 -3.46 -17.85 1.84
C LEU A 93 -3.52 -17.28 3.26
N ALA A 94 -4.23 -17.98 4.13
CA ALA A 94 -4.27 -17.69 5.55
C ALA A 94 -2.90 -17.87 6.21
N MET A 95 -2.61 -17.08 7.24
CA MET A 95 -1.44 -17.21 8.11
C MET A 95 -1.89 -17.45 9.55
N GLY A 96 -1.20 -18.34 10.25
CA GLY A 96 -1.54 -18.68 11.63
C GLY A 96 -2.96 -19.24 11.77
N ASN A 97 -3.72 -18.74 12.75
CA ASN A 97 -5.12 -19.13 13.00
C ASN A 97 -6.15 -18.37 12.15
N ALA A 98 -5.73 -17.52 11.22
CA ALA A 98 -6.64 -16.68 10.47
C ALA A 98 -7.60 -17.50 9.60
N THR A 99 -8.89 -17.22 9.73
CA THR A 99 -9.97 -17.88 8.98
C THR A 99 -10.50 -16.92 7.90
N ARG A 100 -10.55 -17.39 6.65
CA ARG A 100 -11.12 -16.62 5.54
C ARG A 100 -12.64 -16.59 5.65
N CYS A 101 -13.23 -15.41 5.41
CA CYS A 101 -14.66 -15.24 5.17
C CYS A 101 -14.93 -15.14 3.66
N ASP A 102 -16.05 -15.70 3.22
CA ASP A 102 -16.45 -15.72 1.80
C ASP A 102 -16.98 -14.36 1.33
N SER A 103 -17.46 -13.54 2.26
CA SER A 103 -17.96 -12.18 1.96
C SER A 103 -17.63 -11.19 3.08
N LEU A 104 -17.70 -9.90 2.76
CA LEU A 104 -17.56 -8.82 3.74
C LEU A 104 -18.66 -8.90 4.80
N GLU A 105 -19.91 -9.16 4.39
CA GLU A 105 -21.07 -9.29 5.28
C GLU A 105 -20.87 -10.40 6.31
N GLN A 106 -20.32 -11.54 5.88
CA GLN A 106 -19.99 -12.64 6.79
C GLN A 106 -18.96 -12.18 7.83
N LEU A 107 -17.89 -11.49 7.40
CA LEU A 107 -16.89 -10.96 8.30
C LEU A 107 -17.52 -10.02 9.33
N LEU A 108 -18.28 -9.00 8.87
CA LEU A 108 -18.86 -7.97 9.72
C LEU A 108 -19.78 -8.54 10.79
N SER A 109 -20.53 -9.60 10.46
CA SER A 109 -21.51 -10.23 11.36
C SER A 109 -20.84 -11.07 12.47
N CYS A 110 -19.62 -11.58 12.28
CA CYS A 110 -19.03 -12.53 13.22
C CYS A 110 -17.94 -11.93 14.12
N VAL A 111 -17.42 -10.71 13.85
CA VAL A 111 -16.29 -10.16 14.58
C VAL A 111 -16.67 -8.96 15.47
N GLU A 112 -15.86 -8.73 16.50
CA GLU A 112 -16.03 -7.62 17.46
C GLU A 112 -15.13 -6.43 17.17
N THR A 113 -14.09 -6.63 16.35
CA THR A 113 -13.18 -5.58 15.89
C THR A 113 -13.04 -5.71 14.39
N VAL A 114 -13.19 -4.61 13.65
CA VAL A 114 -12.97 -4.57 12.20
C VAL A 114 -11.90 -3.55 11.87
N THR A 115 -10.82 -3.97 11.21
CA THR A 115 -9.74 -3.09 10.78
C THR A 115 -9.53 -3.14 9.27
N LEU A 116 -9.25 -1.98 8.66
CA LEU A 116 -9.12 -1.85 7.21
C LEU A 116 -7.65 -1.75 6.79
N HIS A 117 -7.28 -2.58 5.81
CA HIS A 117 -5.93 -2.61 5.21
C HIS A 117 -6.01 -2.70 3.68
N VAL A 118 -6.97 -2.00 3.09
CA VAL A 118 -7.20 -1.92 1.64
C VAL A 118 -6.55 -0.68 1.04
N ASP A 119 -6.28 -0.72 -0.26
CA ASP A 119 -5.79 0.45 -0.99
C ASP A 119 -6.91 1.46 -1.33
N GLY A 120 -6.49 2.66 -1.76
CA GLY A 120 -7.41 3.75 -2.12
C GLY A 120 -7.84 3.74 -3.59
N ARG A 121 -7.97 2.56 -4.24
CA ARG A 121 -8.50 2.49 -5.62
C ARG A 121 -9.95 2.98 -5.66
N GLU A 122 -10.40 3.41 -6.84
CA GLU A 122 -11.73 3.99 -7.01
C GLU A 122 -12.86 3.05 -6.60
N SER A 123 -12.72 1.75 -6.89
CA SER A 123 -13.69 0.72 -6.49
C SER A 123 -13.85 0.54 -4.98
N ASN A 124 -12.93 1.04 -4.17
CA ASN A 124 -12.99 0.99 -2.71
C ASN A 124 -13.55 2.29 -2.10
N THR A 125 -13.97 3.26 -2.91
CA THR A 125 -14.54 4.53 -2.41
C THR A 125 -15.84 4.28 -1.68
N ALA A 126 -15.93 4.79 -0.43
CA ALA A 126 -17.06 4.63 0.47
C ALA A 126 -17.49 3.15 0.67
N MET A 127 -16.51 2.23 0.61
CA MET A 127 -16.71 0.80 0.85
C MET A 127 -17.33 0.54 2.24
N PHE A 128 -17.03 1.39 3.23
CA PHE A 128 -17.64 1.41 4.55
C PHE A 128 -18.56 2.63 4.66
N GLY A 129 -19.84 2.40 4.50
CA GLY A 129 -20.93 3.36 4.69
C GLY A 129 -21.90 2.89 5.78
N ARG A 130 -23.09 3.53 5.84
CA ARG A 130 -24.14 3.21 6.82
C ARG A 130 -24.53 1.73 6.87
N GLU A 131 -24.58 1.08 5.69
CA GLU A 131 -24.94 -0.32 5.59
C GLU A 131 -23.92 -1.23 6.28
N GLN A 132 -22.63 -1.03 5.98
CA GLN A 132 -21.54 -1.83 6.54
C GLN A 132 -21.43 -1.62 8.04
N PHE A 133 -21.52 -0.38 8.53
CA PHE A 133 -21.54 -0.12 9.97
C PHE A 133 -22.73 -0.78 10.67
N ARG A 134 -23.92 -0.77 10.06
CA ARG A 134 -25.12 -1.44 10.62
C ARG A 134 -24.99 -2.95 10.67
N GLN A 135 -24.23 -3.56 9.74
CA GLN A 135 -23.97 -5.01 9.71
C GLN A 135 -22.93 -5.44 10.76
N MET A 136 -22.10 -4.51 11.25
CA MET A 136 -21.17 -4.80 12.34
C MET A 136 -21.94 -5.14 13.61
N ARG A 137 -21.33 -5.98 14.45
CA ARG A 137 -21.94 -6.32 15.75
C ARG A 137 -22.05 -5.08 16.63
N PRO A 138 -23.13 -4.95 17.40
CA PRO A 138 -23.27 -3.87 18.37
C PRO A 138 -22.06 -3.81 19.31
N ARG A 139 -21.59 -2.61 19.60
CA ARG A 139 -20.42 -2.35 20.44
C ARG A 139 -19.09 -2.84 19.87
N SER A 140 -19.01 -3.05 18.55
CA SER A 140 -17.72 -3.27 17.87
C SER A 140 -16.85 -2.02 17.88
N ILE A 141 -15.53 -2.24 17.69
CA ILE A 141 -14.55 -1.14 17.49
C ILE A 141 -14.01 -1.19 16.05
N PHE A 142 -13.64 0.01 15.54
CA PHE A 142 -13.32 0.18 14.12
C PHE A 142 -12.05 1.01 13.90
N PRO A 143 -10.84 0.40 13.84
CA PRO A 143 -9.63 1.05 13.37
C PRO A 143 -9.54 1.16 11.83
N ASN A 144 -9.14 2.34 11.32
CA ASN A 144 -8.84 2.55 9.92
C ASN A 144 -7.48 3.24 9.71
N PRO A 145 -6.38 2.50 9.66
CA PRO A 145 -5.06 3.01 9.28
C PRO A 145 -4.79 2.92 7.77
N SER A 146 -5.83 2.74 6.91
CA SER A 146 -5.63 2.47 5.48
C SER A 146 -5.73 3.72 4.60
N ARG A 147 -6.94 4.09 4.18
CA ARG A 147 -7.18 5.24 3.30
C ARG A 147 -8.49 5.92 3.66
N ALA A 148 -8.48 7.25 3.65
CA ALA A 148 -9.63 8.06 4.01
C ALA A 148 -10.87 7.80 3.14
N ARG A 149 -10.68 7.73 1.83
CA ARG A 149 -11.77 7.57 0.86
C ARG A 149 -12.56 6.27 0.98
N VAL A 150 -12.03 5.28 1.72
CA VAL A 150 -12.67 3.98 1.92
C VAL A 150 -13.87 4.07 2.87
N VAL A 151 -13.90 5.11 3.74
CA VAL A 151 -14.89 5.27 4.80
C VAL A 151 -15.72 6.52 4.56
N ASP A 152 -17.04 6.38 4.64
CA ASP A 152 -17.97 7.49 4.78
C ASP A 152 -17.90 8.00 6.23
N ILE A 153 -17.29 9.17 6.41
CA ILE A 153 -17.01 9.76 7.72
C ILE A 153 -18.29 10.15 8.47
N GLU A 154 -19.33 10.58 7.75
CA GLU A 154 -20.63 10.92 8.33
C GLU A 154 -21.36 9.68 8.83
N ALA A 155 -21.31 8.59 8.07
CA ALA A 155 -21.87 7.30 8.49
C ALA A 155 -21.14 6.74 9.72
N LEU A 156 -19.81 6.91 9.81
CA LEU A 156 -19.03 6.53 10.97
C LEU A 156 -19.41 7.38 12.20
N HIS A 157 -19.54 8.69 12.02
CA HIS A 157 -19.99 9.60 13.08
C HIS A 157 -21.36 9.18 13.63
N GLU A 158 -22.33 8.92 12.77
CA GLU A 158 -23.68 8.46 13.18
C GLU A 158 -23.61 7.13 13.98
N ALA A 159 -22.78 6.18 13.54
CA ALA A 159 -22.61 4.89 14.21
C ALA A 159 -21.96 5.02 15.60
N LEU A 160 -21.06 5.97 15.77
CA LEU A 160 -20.42 6.28 17.06
C LEU A 160 -21.39 7.01 18.01
N VAL A 161 -22.06 8.06 17.52
CA VAL A 161 -23.01 8.87 18.34
C VAL A 161 -24.20 8.04 18.79
N SER A 162 -24.71 7.13 17.94
CA SER A 162 -25.77 6.21 18.34
C SER A 162 -25.34 5.14 19.36
N GLY A 163 -24.03 5.00 19.60
CA GLY A 163 -23.46 3.95 20.44
C GLY A 163 -23.48 2.55 19.81
N HIS A 164 -23.83 2.43 18.53
CA HIS A 164 -23.73 1.17 17.81
C HIS A 164 -22.29 0.68 17.75
N LEU A 165 -21.32 1.57 17.43
CA LEU A 165 -19.89 1.31 17.60
C LEU A 165 -19.42 1.79 18.98
N ALA A 166 -18.57 1.02 19.63
CA ALA A 166 -17.99 1.35 20.92
C ALA A 166 -16.82 2.34 20.83
N GLY A 167 -16.21 2.46 19.65
CA GLY A 167 -15.08 3.36 19.41
C GLY A 167 -14.49 3.17 18.05
N ALA A 168 -13.65 4.12 17.65
CA ALA A 168 -12.93 4.08 16.37
C ALA A 168 -11.52 4.67 16.49
N GLY A 169 -10.58 4.16 15.67
CA GLY A 169 -9.26 4.74 15.48
C GLY A 169 -9.08 5.16 14.02
N LEU A 170 -8.66 6.39 13.76
CA LEU A 170 -8.41 6.87 12.40
C LEU A 170 -7.04 7.51 12.31
N ASP A 171 -6.29 7.07 11.29
CA ASP A 171 -4.99 7.65 10.94
C ASP A 171 -5.05 8.44 9.62
N VAL A 172 -6.19 8.44 8.92
CA VAL A 172 -6.38 9.01 7.58
C VAL A 172 -7.69 9.76 7.46
N TYR A 173 -7.70 10.89 6.71
CA TYR A 173 -8.85 11.80 6.65
C TYR A 173 -9.13 12.30 5.22
N PRO A 174 -10.39 12.58 4.86
CA PRO A 174 -10.74 13.12 3.54
C PRO A 174 -10.05 14.47 3.23
N SER A 175 -9.81 15.28 4.26
CA SER A 175 -9.09 16.55 4.17
C SER A 175 -7.97 16.56 5.22
N GLU A 176 -6.75 16.35 4.75
CA GLU A 176 -5.56 16.37 5.59
C GLU A 176 -4.82 17.70 5.44
N PRO A 177 -4.36 18.33 6.56
CA PRO A 177 -3.48 19.48 6.51
C PRO A 177 -2.21 19.19 5.71
N LYS A 178 -1.74 20.17 4.93
CA LYS A 178 -0.55 19.99 4.10
C LYS A 178 0.75 20.24 4.85
N ALA A 179 0.68 20.99 5.94
CA ALA A 179 1.84 21.34 6.75
C ALA A 179 1.52 21.25 8.25
N ALA A 180 2.55 21.02 9.05
CA ALA A 180 2.44 21.03 10.50
C ALA A 180 1.94 22.40 11.02
N GLY A 181 0.99 22.39 11.93
CA GLY A 181 0.38 23.61 12.52
C GLY A 181 -0.81 24.16 11.75
N GLU A 182 -1.17 23.63 10.59
CA GLU A 182 -2.43 23.96 9.94
C GLU A 182 -3.62 23.39 10.74
N PRO A 183 -4.78 24.08 10.74
CA PRO A 183 -5.97 23.60 11.43
C PRO A 183 -6.46 22.27 10.86
N PHE A 184 -6.79 21.34 11.75
CA PHE A 184 -7.47 20.10 11.41
C PHE A 184 -8.90 20.12 11.95
N VAL A 185 -9.87 19.76 11.12
CA VAL A 185 -11.28 19.67 11.50
C VAL A 185 -11.86 18.34 11.05
N SER A 186 -12.53 17.67 11.96
CA SER A 186 -13.23 16.42 11.71
C SER A 186 -14.49 16.35 12.58
N PRO A 187 -15.62 15.80 12.09
CA PRO A 187 -16.82 15.58 12.91
C PRO A 187 -16.59 14.57 14.04
N LEU A 188 -15.50 13.83 14.01
CA LEU A 188 -15.16 12.83 15.04
C LEU A 188 -14.41 13.41 16.23
N GLN A 189 -13.98 14.69 16.18
CA GLN A 189 -13.26 15.33 17.28
C GLN A 189 -14.15 15.45 18.53
N GLY A 190 -13.59 15.09 19.66
CA GLY A 190 -14.28 15.17 20.96
C GLY A 190 -15.27 14.04 21.24
N LEU A 191 -15.46 13.09 20.32
CA LEU A 191 -16.25 11.90 20.59
C LEU A 191 -15.54 10.98 21.59
N PRO A 192 -16.27 10.34 22.52
CA PRO A 192 -15.68 9.40 23.47
C PRO A 192 -15.14 8.15 22.77
N ASN A 193 -14.03 7.62 23.27
CA ASN A 193 -13.36 6.42 22.75
C ASN A 193 -13.05 6.50 21.24
N VAL A 194 -12.65 7.68 20.78
CA VAL A 194 -12.16 7.91 19.42
C VAL A 194 -10.71 8.33 19.47
N ILE A 195 -9.86 7.62 18.71
CA ILE A 195 -8.42 7.91 18.56
C ILE A 195 -8.21 8.52 17.18
N LEU A 196 -7.62 9.71 17.13
CA LEU A 196 -7.28 10.40 15.88
C LEU A 196 -5.78 10.65 15.85
N THR A 197 -5.10 10.12 14.86
CA THR A 197 -3.65 10.30 14.63
C THR A 197 -3.39 10.98 13.29
N PRO A 198 -2.35 11.82 13.17
CA PRO A 198 -2.14 12.67 11.99
C PRO A 198 -1.37 11.94 10.86
N HIS A 199 -1.91 10.82 10.37
CA HIS A 199 -1.37 9.99 9.29
C HIS A 199 0.06 9.51 9.59
N VAL A 200 0.26 8.96 10.79
CA VAL A 200 1.57 8.54 11.30
C VAL A 200 1.82 7.03 11.24
N GLY A 201 0.89 6.24 10.70
CA GLY A 201 1.03 4.79 10.65
C GLY A 201 2.33 4.30 10.01
N GLY A 202 2.84 5.01 9.02
CA GLY A 202 4.13 4.74 8.39
C GLY A 202 5.28 5.65 8.84
N SER A 203 5.07 6.50 9.86
CA SER A 203 6.01 7.57 10.25
C SER A 203 6.86 7.19 11.45
N THR A 204 7.60 6.08 11.36
CA THR A 204 8.61 5.68 12.35
C THR A 204 10.02 5.89 11.77
N ALA A 205 11.03 6.01 12.65
CA ALA A 205 12.43 6.18 12.24
C ALA A 205 12.87 5.02 11.32
N GLU A 206 12.55 3.80 11.73
CA GLU A 206 12.87 2.58 10.99
C GLU A 206 12.16 2.52 9.62
N ALA A 207 10.89 2.91 9.55
CA ALA A 207 10.15 2.95 8.29
C ALA A 207 10.76 3.97 7.33
N GLN A 208 11.14 5.17 7.80
CA GLN A 208 11.76 6.21 6.96
C GLN A 208 13.13 5.76 6.44
N GLU A 209 13.96 5.14 7.27
CA GLU A 209 15.24 4.56 6.85
C GLU A 209 15.04 3.45 5.81
N ASN A 210 14.12 2.51 6.07
CA ASN A 210 13.81 1.41 5.16
C ASN A 210 13.23 1.90 3.83
N ILE A 211 12.35 2.91 3.83
CA ILE A 211 11.80 3.54 2.62
C ILE A 211 12.94 4.19 1.82
N GLY A 212 13.79 4.98 2.49
CA GLY A 212 14.92 5.65 1.87
C GLY A 212 15.89 4.67 1.21
N GLY A 213 16.31 3.63 1.94
CA GLY A 213 17.18 2.58 1.43
C GLY A 213 16.57 1.79 0.27
N PHE A 214 15.31 1.40 0.40
CA PHE A 214 14.60 0.66 -0.65
C PHE A 214 14.47 1.47 -1.95
N VAL A 215 13.97 2.70 -1.87
CA VAL A 215 13.73 3.53 -3.06
C VAL A 215 15.05 3.93 -3.72
N SER A 216 16.07 4.33 -2.94
CA SER A 216 17.39 4.66 -3.48
C SER A 216 18.03 3.45 -4.16
N GLY A 217 17.92 2.26 -3.58
CA GLY A 217 18.37 1.01 -4.20
C GLY A 217 17.70 0.77 -5.55
N LYS A 218 16.35 0.92 -5.64
CA LYS A 218 15.61 0.78 -6.89
C LYS A 218 16.02 1.80 -7.96
N LEU A 219 16.26 3.04 -7.57
CA LEU A 219 16.76 4.07 -8.50
C LEU A 219 18.18 3.75 -8.99
N VAL A 220 19.06 3.30 -8.13
CA VAL A 220 20.41 2.85 -8.51
C VAL A 220 20.35 1.66 -9.47
N ASP A 221 19.52 0.65 -9.18
CA ASP A 221 19.33 -0.53 -10.03
C ASP A 221 18.78 -0.15 -11.41
N TYR A 222 17.83 0.78 -11.45
CA TYR A 222 17.28 1.30 -12.71
C TYR A 222 18.33 2.06 -13.52
N CYS A 223 19.09 2.97 -12.87
CA CYS A 223 20.11 3.77 -13.55
C CYS A 223 21.31 2.94 -14.02
N ARG A 224 21.72 1.92 -13.24
CA ARG A 224 22.90 1.10 -13.56
C ARG A 224 22.59 -0.07 -14.48
N TYR A 225 21.39 -0.68 -14.34
CA TYR A 225 21.11 -1.95 -15.01
C TYR A 225 19.84 -1.90 -15.88
N GLY A 226 19.03 -0.84 -15.76
CA GLY A 226 17.76 -0.73 -16.46
C GLY A 226 16.64 -1.59 -15.87
N THR A 227 16.84 -2.20 -14.67
CA THR A 227 15.80 -3.04 -14.03
C THR A 227 14.63 -2.20 -13.56
N THR A 228 13.41 -2.67 -13.82
CA THR A 228 12.17 -1.96 -13.47
C THR A 228 11.30 -2.74 -12.49
N SER A 229 11.90 -3.71 -11.78
CA SER A 229 11.21 -4.49 -10.75
C SER A 229 10.57 -3.61 -9.71
N LEU A 230 9.27 -3.82 -9.46
CA LEU A 230 8.41 -3.03 -8.57
C LEU A 230 8.20 -1.57 -9.03
N SER A 231 8.42 -1.25 -10.29
CA SER A 231 7.97 0.01 -10.85
C SER A 231 6.44 0.04 -10.93
N VAL A 232 5.82 1.14 -10.47
CA VAL A 232 4.36 1.26 -10.48
C VAL A 232 3.79 1.54 -11.86
N ASN A 233 4.57 2.14 -12.75
CA ASN A 233 4.10 2.57 -14.08
C ASN A 233 4.78 1.89 -15.27
N PHE A 234 5.99 1.35 -15.11
CA PHE A 234 6.67 0.63 -16.19
C PHE A 234 6.28 -0.86 -16.24
N PRO A 235 6.49 -1.54 -17.40
CA PRO A 235 6.55 -2.99 -17.44
C PRO A 235 7.61 -3.51 -16.46
N GLU A 236 7.30 -4.57 -15.72
CA GLU A 236 8.23 -5.11 -14.73
C GLU A 236 9.28 -6.01 -15.41
N VAL A 237 10.54 -5.60 -15.30
CA VAL A 237 11.68 -6.34 -15.86
C VAL A 237 12.75 -6.47 -14.76
N GLN A 238 13.08 -7.72 -14.47
CA GLN A 238 14.22 -8.08 -13.64
C GLN A 238 15.40 -8.40 -14.53
N LEU A 239 16.52 -7.69 -14.37
CA LEU A 239 17.72 -7.85 -15.17
C LEU A 239 18.89 -8.31 -14.31
N ASP A 240 19.77 -9.08 -14.94
CA ASP A 240 21.06 -9.43 -14.35
C ASP A 240 21.93 -8.18 -14.23
N PRO A 241 22.55 -7.91 -13.06
CA PRO A 241 23.49 -6.82 -12.91
C PRO A 241 24.76 -6.99 -13.75
N GLU A 242 25.09 -8.21 -14.20
CA GLU A 242 26.24 -8.44 -15.08
C GLU A 242 25.90 -7.97 -16.51
N ILE A 243 26.60 -6.96 -16.99
CA ILE A 243 26.50 -6.44 -18.36
C ILE A 243 27.80 -6.83 -19.08
N ARG A 244 27.67 -7.64 -20.15
CA ARG A 244 28.79 -7.99 -21.03
C ARG A 244 28.68 -7.16 -22.31
N GLY A 245 29.37 -6.03 -22.36
CA GLY A 245 29.28 -5.09 -23.46
C GLY A 245 28.34 -3.91 -23.17
N THR A 246 27.40 -3.64 -24.06
CA THR A 246 26.45 -2.53 -23.92
C THR A 246 25.02 -3.04 -23.83
N ARG A 247 24.28 -2.55 -22.84
CA ARG A 247 22.86 -2.76 -22.70
C ARG A 247 22.09 -1.56 -23.25
N LEU A 248 21.26 -1.77 -24.24
CA LEU A 248 20.34 -0.79 -24.80
C LEU A 248 18.98 -0.88 -24.12
N LEU A 249 18.50 0.25 -23.61
CA LEU A 249 17.21 0.41 -22.96
C LEU A 249 16.30 1.21 -23.88
N HIS A 250 15.26 0.60 -24.46
CA HIS A 250 14.36 1.23 -25.39
C HIS A 250 12.92 1.22 -24.86
N ILE A 251 12.39 2.41 -24.62
CA ILE A 251 11.00 2.63 -24.22
C ILE A 251 10.26 3.12 -25.45
N HIS A 252 9.16 2.46 -25.78
CA HIS A 252 8.42 2.72 -27.01
C HIS A 252 6.91 2.55 -26.84
N SER A 253 6.14 3.07 -27.79
CA SER A 253 4.71 2.79 -27.90
C SER A 253 4.49 1.31 -28.23
N ASN A 254 3.57 0.66 -27.52
CA ASN A 254 3.27 -0.77 -27.68
C ASN A 254 2.42 -1.00 -28.95
N VAL A 255 3.06 -1.01 -30.10
CA VAL A 255 2.43 -1.26 -31.40
C VAL A 255 3.16 -2.38 -32.17
N PRO A 256 2.49 -3.08 -33.10
CA PRO A 256 3.11 -4.14 -33.88
C PRO A 256 4.33 -3.67 -34.69
N GLY A 257 5.36 -4.52 -34.78
CA GLY A 257 6.51 -4.33 -35.64
C GLY A 257 7.69 -3.56 -35.03
N VAL A 258 7.58 -2.99 -33.83
CA VAL A 258 8.68 -2.23 -33.19
C VAL A 258 9.92 -3.08 -33.02
N LEU A 259 9.78 -4.31 -32.48
CA LEU A 259 10.90 -5.24 -32.29
C LEU A 259 11.63 -5.53 -33.60
N ALA A 260 10.89 -5.76 -34.70
CA ALA A 260 11.48 -6.02 -36.01
C ALA A 260 12.30 -4.80 -36.51
N ARG A 261 11.78 -3.57 -36.35
CA ARG A 261 12.49 -2.35 -36.74
C ARG A 261 13.77 -2.14 -35.95
N VAL A 262 13.71 -2.34 -34.63
CA VAL A 262 14.91 -2.23 -33.77
C VAL A 262 15.96 -3.27 -34.21
N ASN A 263 15.56 -4.52 -34.48
CA ASN A 263 16.48 -5.57 -34.91
C ASN A 263 17.04 -5.32 -36.31
N SER A 264 16.27 -4.68 -37.20
CA SER A 264 16.78 -4.25 -38.51
C SER A 264 17.89 -3.20 -38.35
N VAL A 265 17.67 -2.18 -37.52
CA VAL A 265 18.68 -1.16 -37.22
C VAL A 265 19.95 -1.80 -36.65
N LEU A 266 19.83 -2.70 -35.67
CA LEU A 266 20.99 -3.40 -35.10
C LEU A 266 21.74 -4.21 -36.14
N GLY A 267 21.02 -4.98 -36.99
CA GLY A 267 21.60 -5.79 -38.05
C GLY A 267 22.30 -4.96 -39.15
N GLU A 268 21.72 -3.86 -39.59
CA GLU A 268 22.31 -2.92 -40.56
C GLU A 268 23.62 -2.31 -40.08
N HIS A 269 23.77 -2.13 -38.75
CA HIS A 269 25.00 -1.65 -38.15
C HIS A 269 25.94 -2.76 -37.67
N GLY A 270 25.65 -4.02 -38.00
CA GLY A 270 26.51 -5.16 -37.65
C GLY A 270 26.56 -5.49 -36.17
N ILE A 271 25.55 -5.07 -35.40
CA ILE A 271 25.47 -5.32 -33.95
C ILE A 271 24.88 -6.71 -33.72
N ASN A 272 25.61 -7.55 -32.98
CA ASN A 272 25.11 -8.84 -32.53
C ASN A 272 24.34 -8.69 -31.22
N VAL A 273 23.19 -9.36 -31.13
CA VAL A 273 22.33 -9.38 -29.94
C VAL A 273 22.63 -10.65 -29.13
N ASP A 274 23.09 -10.48 -27.90
CA ASP A 274 23.37 -11.59 -26.99
C ASP A 274 22.11 -12.00 -26.23
N ARG A 275 21.32 -11.01 -25.77
CA ARG A 275 20.06 -11.21 -25.08
C ARG A 275 19.09 -10.07 -25.40
N GLN A 276 17.82 -10.41 -25.54
CA GLN A 276 16.77 -9.42 -25.76
C GLN A 276 15.52 -9.79 -24.94
N GLN A 277 14.96 -8.81 -24.24
CA GLN A 277 13.75 -8.98 -23.45
C GLN A 277 12.79 -7.82 -23.71
N LEU A 278 11.61 -8.14 -24.22
CA LEU A 278 10.51 -7.20 -24.41
C LEU A 278 9.41 -7.51 -23.42
N VAL A 279 9.02 -6.53 -22.62
CA VAL A 279 7.83 -6.59 -21.76
C VAL A 279 6.95 -5.38 -22.03
N THR A 280 5.64 -5.60 -22.05
CA THR A 280 4.67 -4.55 -22.34
C THR A 280 3.68 -4.36 -21.17
N LYS A 281 3.23 -3.12 -20.95
CA LYS A 281 2.20 -2.77 -19.99
C LYS A 281 1.33 -1.67 -20.60
N ALA A 282 0.06 -1.99 -20.86
CA ALA A 282 -0.86 -1.07 -21.53
C ALA A 282 -0.27 -0.55 -22.86
N GLN A 283 -0.10 0.76 -23.00
CA GLN A 283 0.39 1.41 -24.23
C GLN A 283 1.92 1.53 -24.29
N MET A 284 2.66 0.99 -23.32
CA MET A 284 4.11 1.09 -23.25
C MET A 284 4.78 -0.26 -23.45
N GLY A 285 5.82 -0.29 -24.29
CA GLY A 285 6.78 -1.38 -24.38
C GLY A 285 8.12 -0.95 -23.78
N TYR A 286 8.76 -1.88 -23.07
CA TYR A 286 10.13 -1.75 -22.60
C TYR A 286 10.96 -2.90 -23.15
N LEU A 287 11.85 -2.55 -24.08
CA LEU A 287 12.76 -3.48 -24.74
C LEU A 287 14.16 -3.27 -24.19
N VAL A 288 14.73 -4.31 -23.63
CA VAL A 288 16.12 -4.35 -23.16
C VAL A 288 16.90 -5.28 -24.08
N THR A 289 18.00 -4.79 -24.62
CA THR A 289 18.87 -5.56 -25.53
C THR A 289 20.32 -5.49 -25.04
N ASP A 290 20.90 -6.65 -24.72
CA ASP A 290 22.32 -6.77 -24.40
C ASP A 290 23.08 -7.10 -25.71
N CYS A 291 24.12 -6.31 -26.01
CA CYS A 291 24.93 -6.41 -27.20
C CYS A 291 26.40 -6.63 -26.81
N GLY A 292 27.01 -7.67 -27.35
CA GLY A 292 28.41 -8.00 -27.04
C GLY A 292 29.44 -6.99 -27.61
N ASN A 293 29.12 -6.36 -28.74
CA ASN A 293 29.92 -5.27 -29.30
C ASN A 293 29.33 -3.92 -28.88
N GLY A 294 30.18 -2.91 -28.67
CA GLY A 294 29.77 -1.59 -28.25
C GLY A 294 28.76 -0.95 -29.22
N VAL A 295 27.60 -0.58 -28.70
CA VAL A 295 26.59 0.18 -29.44
C VAL A 295 27.11 1.60 -29.64
N THR A 296 27.22 2.05 -30.89
CA THR A 296 27.69 3.41 -31.21
C THR A 296 26.54 4.44 -31.08
N GLU A 297 26.88 5.71 -31.01
CA GLU A 297 25.88 6.80 -30.96
C GLU A 297 25.02 6.84 -32.24
N ASP A 298 25.56 6.40 -33.38
CA ASP A 298 24.79 6.30 -34.63
C ASP A 298 23.63 5.30 -34.51
N VAL A 299 23.86 4.15 -33.89
CA VAL A 299 22.84 3.13 -33.61
C VAL A 299 21.77 3.69 -32.68
N VAL A 300 22.19 4.36 -31.59
CA VAL A 300 21.27 5.01 -30.63
C VAL A 300 20.44 6.07 -31.33
N THR A 301 21.04 6.85 -32.21
CA THR A 301 20.36 7.90 -32.97
C THR A 301 19.37 7.30 -33.97
N ALA A 302 19.72 6.22 -34.68
CA ALA A 302 18.83 5.54 -35.56
C ALA A 302 17.61 4.95 -34.86
N ILE A 303 17.78 4.33 -33.68
CA ILE A 303 16.68 3.83 -32.88
C ILE A 303 15.83 4.99 -32.31
N ARG A 304 16.47 6.08 -31.91
CA ARG A 304 15.77 7.30 -31.43
C ARG A 304 14.88 7.92 -32.51
N ALA A 305 15.27 7.78 -33.78
CA ALA A 305 14.51 8.30 -34.92
C ALA A 305 13.30 7.44 -35.31
N LEU A 306 13.12 6.23 -34.76
CA LEU A 306 11.94 5.42 -35.02
C LEU A 306 10.70 6.11 -34.44
N PRO A 307 9.59 6.17 -35.19
CA PRO A 307 8.40 6.98 -34.79
C PRO A 307 7.75 6.47 -33.51
N GLU A 308 7.96 5.21 -33.12
CA GLU A 308 7.41 4.65 -31.91
C GLU A 308 8.30 4.87 -30.67
N THR A 309 9.55 5.32 -30.87
CA THR A 309 10.48 5.53 -29.76
C THR A 309 10.04 6.70 -28.87
N ILE A 310 9.89 6.44 -27.58
CA ILE A 310 9.66 7.46 -26.56
C ILE A 310 11.02 7.87 -25.96
N ARG A 311 11.84 6.87 -25.63
CA ARG A 311 13.17 7.09 -25.07
C ARG A 311 14.10 5.93 -25.37
N VAL A 312 15.37 6.23 -25.62
CA VAL A 312 16.44 5.25 -25.70
C VAL A 312 17.64 5.70 -24.88
N ALA A 313 18.28 4.78 -24.17
CA ALA A 313 19.47 4.99 -23.39
C ALA A 313 20.38 3.75 -23.44
N THR A 314 21.63 3.92 -23.12
CA THR A 314 22.60 2.82 -22.98
C THR A 314 23.17 2.78 -21.59
N VAL A 315 23.47 1.58 -21.10
CA VAL A 315 24.25 1.33 -19.86
C VAL A 315 25.34 0.31 -20.17
N SER A 316 26.49 0.44 -19.52
CA SER A 316 27.68 -0.39 -19.74
C SER A 316 28.43 -0.62 -18.43
#